data_2c7d4f1f6ad5eeba1252b310ee9e6b99
#
_entry.id   2c7d4f1f6ad5eeba1252b310ee9e6b99
#
_cell.length_a   1.000
_cell.length_b   1.000
_cell.length_c   1.000
_cell.angle_alpha   90.00
_cell.angle_beta   90.00
_cell.angle_gamma   90.00
#
_symmetry.space_group_name_H-M   'P 1'
#
loop_
_entity.id
_entity.type
_entity.pdbx_description
1 polymer ?
#
loop_
_entity_poly.entity_id
_entity_poly.type
_entity_poly.pdbx_seq_one_letter_code
_entity_poly.pdbx_strand_id
1 'polypeptide(L)'
;GLSLSASANVSQDMRNSTLSVSLPDVSLSVDRFYPFRRKKAVGKERWYEKLSLSYTGQMTNSLTSTESEFFHTPILKWRNGMQHRIPLTATFQLFKYINLSPSFNLNGRTYFSRQRKSWDTAAGAERIDTVYGLYNLFDWNVALSANTTLYGFYKPVRFLFGDRIQAIRHVFKPTVTFSFAPDFTDEARGFTTHYVRTEADGTVSTVSYSPYALGAFGYPNAKRQGNLHFSVSNNLEMKVKSDADTSGYRKISLIDELSASLSYNLAAQVRPWSDLSTNLRLRLTKSYTFSLAAQWATYAYEFDDKGNVIVGNRTEWSYGRFGRFQGMSQNLSYTLNGQKLMTLFGLLTGRGWDKIFHPDRDDNPTPRRRDPNADPDEEHLDNGDPQEDANIDPMLRKKKEKNEQKSKAKVDEDGYLAFALPWNLTFSYGISMVEDRSKPIRRSNMRYPFSFNQTLNFSGNLTLAKGWNINFTSGYDFTRHGISMTTAALSRDLHCF
;
A
#
# COMPACT_ATOMS: atom_id res chain seq x y z
N GLY A 1 3.07 -18.70 -18.14
CA GLY A 1 3.62 -18.11 -19.34
C GLY A 1 5.06 -17.69 -19.18
N LEU A 2 5.64 -17.32 -20.26
CA LEU A 2 6.97 -16.72 -20.38
C LEU A 2 6.77 -15.32 -20.95
N SER A 3 7.30 -14.31 -20.29
CA SER A 3 7.29 -12.93 -20.79
C SER A 3 8.72 -12.40 -20.87
N LEU A 4 9.06 -11.79 -21.98
CA LEU A 4 10.32 -11.10 -22.23
C LEU A 4 10.00 -9.65 -22.57
N SER A 5 10.60 -8.71 -21.87
CA SER A 5 10.53 -7.29 -22.19
C SER A 5 11.92 -6.71 -22.32
N ALA A 6 12.11 -5.83 -23.28
CA ALA A 6 13.32 -5.07 -23.44
C ALA A 6 12.94 -3.59 -23.60
N SER A 7 13.64 -2.73 -22.88
CA SER A 7 13.42 -1.29 -22.91
C SER A 7 14.73 -0.54 -23.01
N ALA A 8 14.64 0.68 -23.51
CA ALA A 8 15.71 1.66 -23.51
C ALA A 8 15.18 2.96 -22.93
N ASN A 9 15.94 3.58 -22.06
CA ASN A 9 15.61 4.87 -21.49
C ASN A 9 16.79 5.83 -21.67
N VAL A 10 16.47 7.03 -22.13
CA VAL A 10 17.42 8.12 -22.28
C VAL A 10 16.83 9.34 -21.58
N SER A 11 17.55 9.94 -20.68
CA SER A 11 17.17 11.18 -20.00
C SER A 11 18.35 12.14 -19.96
N GLN A 12 18.07 13.41 -20.20
CA GLN A 12 19.05 14.49 -20.20
C GLN A 12 18.66 15.53 -19.16
N ASP A 13 19.59 15.90 -18.33
CA ASP A 13 19.47 17.03 -17.40
C ASP A 13 20.24 18.22 -17.99
N MET A 14 19.50 19.15 -18.58
CA MET A 14 20.07 20.34 -19.21
C MET A 14 20.75 21.30 -18.20
N ARG A 15 20.34 21.25 -16.94
CA ARG A 15 20.93 22.13 -15.91
C ARG A 15 22.33 21.69 -15.52
N ASN A 16 22.56 20.40 -15.46
CA ASN A 16 23.81 19.79 -15.05
C ASN A 16 24.61 19.25 -16.24
N SER A 17 24.12 19.40 -17.47
CA SER A 17 24.70 18.85 -18.70
C SER A 17 25.02 17.35 -18.58
N THR A 18 24.13 16.59 -17.92
CA THR A 18 24.32 15.16 -17.74
C THR A 18 23.33 14.35 -18.57
N LEU A 19 23.81 13.28 -19.17
CA LEU A 19 23.05 12.31 -19.95
C LEU A 19 23.03 10.98 -19.20
N SER A 20 21.84 10.46 -18.94
CA SER A 20 21.64 9.13 -18.38
C SER A 20 21.00 8.23 -19.43
N VAL A 21 21.66 7.14 -19.74
CA VAL A 21 21.19 6.13 -20.68
C VAL A 21 21.14 4.77 -20.02
N SER A 22 20.04 4.05 -20.22
CA SER A 22 19.89 2.65 -19.83
C SER A 22 19.54 1.84 -21.08
N LEU A 23 20.46 0.99 -21.51
CA LEU A 23 20.33 0.24 -22.79
C LEU A 23 21.29 -0.97 -22.83
N PRO A 24 20.82 -2.20 -23.03
CA PRO A 24 19.43 -2.62 -22.89
C PRO A 24 19.03 -2.78 -21.41
N ASP A 25 17.76 -2.62 -21.14
CA ASP A 25 17.13 -3.03 -19.87
C ASP A 25 16.19 -4.19 -20.23
N VAL A 26 16.59 -5.40 -19.87
CA VAL A 26 15.90 -6.63 -20.25
C VAL A 26 15.33 -7.32 -19.04
N SER A 27 14.07 -7.68 -19.06
CA SER A 27 13.41 -8.48 -18.04
C SER A 27 12.80 -9.73 -18.65
N LEU A 28 13.14 -10.87 -18.07
CA LEU A 28 12.61 -12.19 -18.38
C LEU A 28 11.83 -12.70 -17.18
N SER A 29 10.56 -13.00 -17.35
CA SER A 29 9.70 -13.53 -16.29
C SER A 29 9.07 -14.86 -16.71
N VAL A 30 9.18 -15.85 -15.86
CA VAL A 30 8.47 -17.13 -15.96
C VAL A 30 7.41 -17.17 -14.87
N ASP A 31 6.15 -17.24 -15.28
CA ASP A 31 5.03 -17.31 -14.36
C ASP A 31 5.16 -18.54 -13.45
N ARG A 32 4.42 -18.46 -12.34
CA ARG A 32 4.37 -19.56 -11.39
C ARG A 32 3.96 -20.86 -12.06
N PHE A 33 4.76 -21.90 -11.89
CA PHE A 33 4.49 -23.26 -12.33
C PHE A 33 4.78 -24.26 -11.21
N TYR A 34 4.25 -25.47 -11.36
CA TYR A 34 4.38 -26.54 -10.39
C TYR A 34 5.19 -27.68 -11.02
N PRO A 35 6.52 -27.70 -10.82
CA PRO A 35 7.40 -28.64 -11.53
C PRO A 35 7.11 -30.11 -11.23
N PHE A 36 6.61 -30.39 -10.04
CA PHE A 36 6.36 -31.77 -9.55
C PHE A 36 4.90 -32.17 -9.62
N ARG A 37 4.02 -31.36 -10.21
CA ARG A 37 2.60 -31.66 -10.31
C ARG A 37 2.33 -32.69 -11.38
N ARG A 38 1.63 -33.76 -11.02
CA ARG A 38 1.22 -34.80 -11.96
C ARG A 38 0.27 -34.23 -13.02
N LYS A 39 0.45 -34.60 -14.29
CA LYS A 39 -0.43 -34.21 -15.40
C LYS A 39 -1.86 -34.76 -15.25
N LYS A 40 -1.98 -35.98 -14.67
CA LYS A 40 -3.27 -36.62 -14.36
C LYS A 40 -3.29 -36.89 -12.86
N ALA A 41 -3.98 -36.03 -12.11
CA ALA A 41 -4.11 -36.18 -10.68
C ALA A 41 -5.22 -37.20 -10.37
N VAL A 42 -4.83 -38.38 -9.82
CA VAL A 42 -5.74 -39.34 -9.25
C VAL A 42 -5.51 -39.37 -7.75
N GLY A 43 -6.54 -39.06 -6.95
CA GLY A 43 -6.48 -38.99 -5.50
C GLY A 43 -6.01 -37.64 -4.97
N LYS A 44 -5.61 -37.61 -3.68
CA LYS A 44 -5.17 -36.38 -3.02
C LYS A 44 -3.82 -35.91 -3.55
N GLU A 45 -3.66 -34.59 -3.69
CA GLU A 45 -2.37 -33.98 -4.03
C GLU A 45 -1.33 -34.30 -2.96
N ARG A 46 -0.13 -34.70 -3.39
CA ARG A 46 1.01 -34.98 -2.53
C ARG A 46 1.68 -33.65 -2.14
N TRP A 47 2.41 -33.62 -1.03
CA TRP A 47 3.04 -32.40 -0.51
C TRP A 47 3.97 -31.70 -1.52
N TYR A 48 4.74 -32.46 -2.30
CA TYR A 48 5.67 -31.94 -3.29
C TYR A 48 4.97 -31.39 -4.55
N GLU A 49 3.73 -31.82 -4.85
CA GLU A 49 2.94 -31.29 -5.96
C GLU A 49 2.46 -29.84 -5.71
N LYS A 50 2.48 -29.42 -4.45
CA LYS A 50 2.14 -28.06 -4.03
C LYS A 50 3.32 -27.09 -4.09
N LEU A 51 4.53 -27.58 -4.38
CA LEU A 51 5.69 -26.75 -4.59
C LEU A 51 5.54 -25.98 -5.89
N SER A 52 5.56 -24.68 -5.80
CA SER A 52 5.52 -23.77 -6.94
C SER A 52 6.83 -23.01 -7.08
N LEU A 53 7.24 -22.82 -8.29
CA LEU A 53 8.44 -22.10 -8.70
C LEU A 53 8.03 -20.99 -9.67
N SER A 54 8.68 -19.85 -9.57
CA SER A 54 8.70 -18.81 -10.61
C SER A 54 10.11 -18.30 -10.80
N TYR A 55 10.35 -17.60 -11.86
CA TYR A 55 11.66 -17.03 -12.14
C TYR A 55 11.51 -15.61 -12.68
N THR A 56 12.35 -14.70 -12.21
CA THR A 56 12.50 -13.38 -12.78
C THR A 56 13.97 -13.08 -12.98
N GLY A 57 14.38 -12.87 -14.22
CA GLY A 57 15.71 -12.40 -14.59
C GLY A 57 15.64 -10.96 -15.04
N GLN A 58 16.56 -10.13 -14.58
CA GLN A 58 16.72 -8.75 -15.01
C GLN A 58 18.17 -8.51 -15.41
N MET A 59 18.39 -7.88 -16.54
CA MET A 59 19.69 -7.40 -16.98
C MET A 59 19.56 -5.91 -17.24
N THR A 60 20.46 -5.12 -16.69
CA THR A 60 20.52 -3.68 -16.97
C THR A 60 21.95 -3.28 -17.33
N ASN A 61 22.04 -2.29 -18.19
CA ASN A 61 23.29 -1.68 -18.59
C ASN A 61 23.05 -0.17 -18.68
N SER A 62 23.65 0.60 -17.80
CA SER A 62 23.37 2.04 -17.67
C SER A 62 24.65 2.87 -17.49
N LEU A 63 24.62 4.07 -18.00
CA LEU A 63 25.64 5.08 -17.83
C LEU A 63 24.99 6.43 -17.55
N THR A 64 25.50 7.13 -16.56
CA THR A 64 25.22 8.54 -16.32
C THR A 64 26.56 9.29 -16.37
N SER A 65 26.69 10.20 -17.31
CA SER A 65 27.93 10.94 -17.54
C SER A 65 27.61 12.31 -18.12
N THR A 66 28.61 13.17 -18.21
CA THR A 66 28.50 14.43 -18.94
C THR A 66 28.38 14.14 -20.44
N GLU A 67 27.75 15.04 -21.20
CA GLU A 67 27.59 14.88 -22.64
C GLU A 67 28.94 14.71 -23.37
N SER A 68 29.96 15.41 -22.91
CA SER A 68 31.33 15.36 -23.49
C SER A 68 32.00 14.00 -23.28
N GLU A 69 31.76 13.35 -22.13
CA GLU A 69 32.40 12.06 -21.78
C GLU A 69 31.60 10.85 -22.24
N PHE A 70 30.31 11.01 -22.46
CA PHE A 70 29.38 9.91 -22.76
C PHE A 70 29.85 9.07 -23.94
N PHE A 71 30.19 9.69 -25.08
CA PHE A 71 30.61 9.00 -26.30
C PHE A 71 32.04 8.45 -26.23
N HIS A 72 32.82 8.88 -25.23
CA HIS A 72 34.19 8.39 -25.02
C HIS A 72 34.27 7.31 -23.95
N THR A 73 33.16 7.01 -23.26
CA THR A 73 33.12 6.00 -22.21
C THR A 73 32.82 4.60 -22.81
N PRO A 74 33.78 3.67 -22.78
CA PRO A 74 33.56 2.31 -23.30
C PRO A 74 32.49 1.59 -22.49
N ILE A 75 31.72 0.72 -23.14
CA ILE A 75 30.60 -0.05 -22.56
C ILE A 75 31.05 -0.86 -21.31
N LEU A 76 32.28 -1.31 -21.27
CA LEU A 76 32.84 -1.99 -20.10
C LEU A 76 32.82 -1.14 -18.80
N LYS A 77 32.87 0.17 -18.93
CA LYS A 77 32.77 1.11 -17.78
C LYS A 77 31.35 1.44 -17.38
N TRP A 78 30.37 0.99 -18.16
CA TRP A 78 28.97 1.19 -17.81
C TRP A 78 28.60 0.36 -16.58
N ARG A 79 27.63 0.86 -15.83
CA ARG A 79 27.07 0.14 -14.71
C ARG A 79 26.16 -0.97 -15.23
N ASN A 80 26.66 -2.18 -15.20
CA ASN A 80 26.00 -3.35 -15.77
C ASN A 80 25.87 -4.48 -14.74
N GLY A 81 24.96 -5.40 -15.02
CA GLY A 81 24.75 -6.57 -14.19
C GLY A 81 23.50 -7.34 -14.59
N MET A 82 23.35 -8.50 -13.96
CA MET A 82 22.16 -9.33 -14.03
C MET A 82 21.71 -9.69 -12.63
N GLN A 83 20.40 -9.79 -12.44
CA GLN A 83 19.79 -10.31 -11.21
C GLN A 83 18.83 -11.44 -11.56
N HIS A 84 18.87 -12.50 -10.79
CA HIS A 84 17.99 -13.65 -10.90
C HIS A 84 17.23 -13.81 -9.58
N ARG A 85 15.92 -13.95 -9.63
CA ARG A 85 15.08 -14.22 -8.48
C ARG A 85 14.31 -15.50 -8.71
N ILE A 86 14.47 -16.43 -7.79
CA ILE A 86 13.88 -17.77 -7.85
C ILE A 86 13.15 -18.03 -6.54
N PRO A 87 11.89 -17.57 -6.38
CA PRO A 87 11.08 -17.92 -5.24
C PRO A 87 10.50 -19.33 -5.39
N LEU A 88 10.72 -20.16 -4.39
CA LEU A 88 10.10 -21.46 -4.19
C LEU A 88 9.09 -21.33 -3.06
N THR A 89 7.83 -21.58 -3.33
CA THR A 89 6.77 -21.45 -2.33
C THR A 89 5.84 -22.65 -2.34
N ALA A 90 5.25 -22.95 -1.20
CA ALA A 90 4.19 -23.95 -1.09
C ALA A 90 3.13 -23.48 -0.10
N THR A 91 1.94 -24.09 -0.17
CA THR A 91 0.88 -23.87 0.81
C THR A 91 0.31 -25.20 1.24
N PHE A 92 0.35 -25.44 2.54
CA PHE A 92 -0.17 -26.66 3.18
C PHE A 92 -1.30 -26.29 4.13
N GLN A 93 -2.23 -27.20 4.32
CA GLN A 93 -3.20 -27.12 5.38
C GLN A 93 -2.85 -28.15 6.47
N LEU A 94 -2.53 -27.63 7.64
CA LEU A 94 -2.27 -28.44 8.83
C LEU A 94 -3.59 -28.52 9.65
N PHE A 95 -3.99 -29.76 10.02
CA PHE A 95 -5.21 -30.03 10.78
C PHE A 95 -6.49 -29.45 10.17
N LYS A 96 -6.52 -29.14 8.86
CA LYS A 96 -7.62 -28.49 8.11
C LYS A 96 -7.88 -27.02 8.45
N TYR A 97 -7.23 -26.47 9.46
CA TYR A 97 -7.53 -25.13 9.99
C TYR A 97 -6.35 -24.15 9.89
N ILE A 98 -5.13 -24.66 9.88
CA ILE A 98 -3.94 -23.81 9.84
C ILE A 98 -3.33 -23.88 8.44
N ASN A 99 -3.23 -22.76 7.77
CA ASN A 99 -2.48 -22.65 6.52
C ASN A 99 -1.01 -22.40 6.85
N LEU A 100 -0.16 -23.28 6.36
CA LEU A 100 1.28 -23.20 6.51
C LEU A 100 1.89 -22.90 5.14
N SER A 101 2.62 -21.80 5.04
CA SER A 101 3.21 -21.32 3.78
C SER A 101 4.74 -21.16 3.94
N PRO A 102 5.52 -22.21 3.69
CA PRO A 102 6.95 -22.11 3.58
C PRO A 102 7.34 -21.39 2.28
N SER A 103 8.39 -20.60 2.34
CA SER A 103 9.02 -19.96 1.18
C SER A 103 10.54 -20.01 1.30
N PHE A 104 11.18 -20.23 0.18
CA PHE A 104 12.63 -20.13 0.01
C PHE A 104 12.87 -19.20 -1.18
N ASN A 105 13.59 -18.12 -0.97
CA ASN A 105 13.92 -17.16 -2.02
C ASN A 105 15.43 -17.24 -2.29
N LEU A 106 15.79 -17.54 -3.51
CA LEU A 106 17.17 -17.52 -3.99
C LEU A 106 17.33 -16.33 -4.94
N ASN A 107 18.28 -15.45 -4.63
CA ASN A 107 18.65 -14.33 -5.48
C ASN A 107 20.08 -14.55 -5.99
N GLY A 108 20.24 -14.59 -7.29
CA GLY A 108 21.53 -14.57 -7.96
C GLY A 108 21.86 -13.17 -8.44
N ARG A 109 23.11 -12.76 -8.32
CA ARG A 109 23.61 -11.53 -8.92
C ARG A 109 24.85 -11.83 -9.72
N THR A 110 24.86 -11.37 -10.96
CA THR A 110 26.00 -11.46 -11.86
C THR A 110 26.56 -10.07 -12.06
N TYR A 111 27.83 -9.92 -11.73
CA TYR A 111 28.58 -8.68 -11.92
C TYR A 111 29.62 -8.89 -12.99
N PHE A 112 29.83 -7.90 -13.84
CA PHE A 112 30.84 -7.92 -14.92
C PHE A 112 32.13 -7.21 -14.52
N SER A 113 32.15 -6.63 -13.33
CA SER A 113 33.34 -6.04 -12.73
C SER A 113 33.26 -6.07 -11.21
N ARG A 114 34.39 -5.98 -10.56
CA ARG A 114 34.51 -5.78 -9.12
C ARG A 114 35.58 -4.74 -8.82
N GLN A 115 35.42 -4.01 -7.73
CA GLN A 115 36.42 -3.08 -7.23
C GLN A 115 37.41 -3.81 -6.32
N ARG A 116 38.70 -3.58 -6.52
CA ARG A 116 39.77 -3.97 -5.60
C ARG A 116 40.32 -2.71 -4.96
N LYS A 117 40.15 -2.60 -3.65
CA LYS A 117 40.65 -1.49 -2.86
C LYS A 117 41.91 -1.89 -2.13
N SER A 118 42.89 -1.00 -2.07
CA SER A 118 44.12 -1.15 -1.31
C SER A 118 44.54 0.20 -0.76
N TRP A 119 45.31 0.21 0.29
CA TRP A 119 45.88 1.42 0.85
C TRP A 119 47.27 1.66 0.28
N ASP A 120 47.50 2.83 -0.31
CA ASP A 120 48.81 3.27 -0.74
C ASP A 120 49.46 4.10 0.38
N THR A 121 50.41 3.51 1.09
CA THR A 121 51.11 4.16 2.21
C THR A 121 51.96 5.33 1.78
N ALA A 122 52.46 5.33 0.53
CA ALA A 122 53.27 6.41 0.02
C ALA A 122 52.42 7.63 -0.33
N ALA A 123 51.25 7.42 -0.90
CA ALA A 123 50.30 8.49 -1.24
C ALA A 123 49.38 8.86 -0.08
N GLY A 124 49.32 8.07 1.00
CA GLY A 124 48.36 8.27 2.11
C GLY A 124 46.90 8.21 1.66
N ALA A 125 46.60 7.46 0.62
CA ALA A 125 45.29 7.43 -0.03
C ALA A 125 44.81 6.03 -0.39
N GLU A 126 43.49 5.89 -0.50
CA GLU A 126 42.85 4.66 -1.01
C GLU A 126 43.08 4.55 -2.53
N ARG A 127 43.63 3.45 -2.97
CA ARG A 127 43.72 3.07 -4.38
C ARG A 127 42.60 2.13 -4.76
N ILE A 128 41.86 2.45 -5.81
CA ILE A 128 40.75 1.66 -6.32
C ILE A 128 41.07 1.19 -7.73
N ASP A 129 41.18 -0.11 -7.91
CA ASP A 129 41.38 -0.76 -9.21
C ASP A 129 40.07 -1.49 -9.61
N THR A 130 39.66 -1.37 -10.87
CA THR A 130 38.52 -2.12 -11.41
C THR A 130 39.00 -3.36 -12.12
N VAL A 131 38.55 -4.52 -11.66
CA VAL A 131 38.86 -5.82 -12.23
C VAL A 131 37.64 -6.33 -12.99
N TYR A 132 37.75 -6.44 -14.29
CA TYR A 132 36.70 -6.96 -15.15
C TYR A 132 36.69 -8.49 -15.13
N GLY A 133 35.49 -9.09 -15.17
CA GLY A 133 35.27 -10.52 -15.12
C GLY A 133 33.84 -10.87 -14.80
N LEU A 134 33.48 -12.12 -14.91
CA LEU A 134 32.14 -12.61 -14.59
C LEU A 134 32.12 -13.14 -13.15
N TYR A 135 31.38 -12.49 -12.29
CA TYR A 135 31.26 -12.85 -10.86
C TYR A 135 29.80 -13.15 -10.54
N ASN A 136 29.52 -14.42 -10.19
CA ASN A 136 28.20 -14.89 -9.82
C ASN A 136 28.14 -15.13 -8.32
N LEU A 137 27.27 -14.43 -7.62
CA LEU A 137 27.05 -14.57 -6.19
C LEU A 137 25.56 -14.79 -5.90
N PHE A 138 25.29 -15.55 -4.86
CA PHE A 138 23.94 -15.93 -4.46
C PHE A 138 23.68 -15.58 -3.01
N ASP A 139 22.53 -14.96 -2.77
CA ASP A 139 21.97 -14.79 -1.45
C ASP A 139 20.60 -15.46 -1.37
N TRP A 140 20.22 -15.85 -0.18
CA TRP A 140 18.96 -16.55 0.04
C TRP A 140 18.35 -16.25 1.41
N ASN A 141 17.06 -16.40 1.48
CA ASN A 141 16.32 -16.38 2.73
C ASN A 141 15.22 -17.44 2.73
N VAL A 142 14.84 -17.85 3.93
CA VAL A 142 13.71 -18.74 4.16
C VAL A 142 12.67 -18.04 5.03
N ALA A 143 11.41 -18.32 4.78
CA ALA A 143 10.34 -17.92 5.68
C ALA A 143 9.28 -19.01 5.78
N LEU A 144 8.65 -19.07 6.94
CA LEU A 144 7.56 -19.98 7.24
C LEU A 144 6.43 -19.16 7.88
N SER A 145 5.32 -19.03 7.17
CA SER A 145 4.14 -18.35 7.68
C SER A 145 3.06 -19.35 8.05
N ALA A 146 2.51 -19.21 9.24
CA ALA A 146 1.37 -19.97 9.73
C ALA A 146 0.22 -19.00 10.02
N ASN A 147 -0.93 -19.23 9.41
CA ASN A 147 -2.12 -18.42 9.64
C ASN A 147 -3.36 -19.29 9.74
N THR A 148 -4.34 -18.78 10.49
CA THR A 148 -5.66 -19.39 10.59
C THR A 148 -6.74 -18.33 10.62
N THR A 149 -7.98 -18.74 10.36
CA THR A 149 -9.13 -17.85 10.50
C THR A 149 -10.14 -18.49 11.45
N LEU A 150 -10.37 -17.82 12.56
CA LEU A 150 -11.33 -18.23 13.58
C LEU A 150 -12.58 -17.36 13.47
N TYR A 151 -13.73 -17.99 13.53
CA TYR A 151 -15.04 -17.33 13.44
C TYR A 151 -15.76 -17.43 14.77
N GLY A 152 -16.10 -16.29 15.36
CA GLY A 152 -17.01 -16.19 16.48
C GLY A 152 -18.39 -15.71 15.99
N PHE A 153 -19.44 -16.36 16.43
CA PHE A 153 -20.82 -15.97 16.15
C PHE A 153 -21.51 -15.67 17.49
N TYR A 154 -21.94 -14.43 17.65
CA TYR A 154 -22.60 -13.98 18.85
C TYR A 154 -24.05 -13.61 18.54
N LYS A 155 -24.98 -14.08 19.36
CA LYS A 155 -26.36 -13.61 19.33
C LYS A 155 -26.43 -12.37 20.23
N PRO A 156 -26.87 -11.22 19.70
CA PRO A 156 -26.99 -10.02 20.53
C PRO A 156 -28.07 -10.20 21.61
N VAL A 157 -27.85 -9.53 22.72
CA VAL A 157 -28.83 -9.55 23.82
C VAL A 157 -30.05 -8.74 23.37
N ARG A 158 -31.19 -9.42 23.21
CA ARG A 158 -32.44 -8.82 22.70
C ARG A 158 -32.93 -7.64 23.56
N PHE A 159 -32.68 -7.68 24.85
CA PHE A 159 -33.04 -6.59 25.76
C PHE A 159 -32.35 -5.24 25.43
N LEU A 160 -31.10 -5.28 24.94
CA LEU A 160 -30.32 -4.07 24.60
C LEU A 160 -30.54 -3.60 23.16
N PHE A 161 -30.71 -4.53 22.23
CA PHE A 161 -30.66 -4.25 20.79
C PHE A 161 -31.98 -4.58 20.05
N GLY A 162 -33.00 -5.06 20.80
CA GLY A 162 -34.25 -5.53 20.19
C GLY A 162 -34.03 -6.64 19.17
N ASP A 163 -34.97 -6.79 18.25
CA ASP A 163 -34.90 -7.80 17.17
C ASP A 163 -34.21 -7.30 15.90
N ARG A 164 -33.66 -6.08 15.91
CA ARG A 164 -33.01 -5.47 14.74
C ARG A 164 -31.70 -6.18 14.39
N ILE A 165 -30.88 -6.52 15.39
CA ILE A 165 -29.60 -7.18 15.19
C ILE A 165 -29.80 -8.68 15.30
N GLN A 166 -29.53 -9.41 14.22
CA GLN A 166 -29.76 -10.86 14.14
C GLN A 166 -28.55 -11.67 14.63
N ALA A 167 -27.35 -11.25 14.24
CA ALA A 167 -26.10 -11.90 14.60
C ALA A 167 -24.92 -10.94 14.48
N ILE A 168 -23.91 -11.17 15.29
CA ILE A 168 -22.61 -10.52 15.20
C ILE A 168 -21.59 -11.59 14.84
N ARG A 169 -20.80 -11.34 13.78
CA ARG A 169 -19.71 -12.20 13.34
C ARG A 169 -18.39 -11.53 13.66
N HIS A 170 -17.58 -12.20 14.44
CA HIS A 170 -16.19 -11.83 14.69
C HIS A 170 -15.28 -12.74 13.88
N VAL A 171 -14.38 -12.16 13.12
CA VAL A 171 -13.35 -12.88 12.38
C VAL A 171 -12.00 -12.53 12.98
N PHE A 172 -11.33 -13.52 13.54
CA PHE A 172 -10.01 -13.39 14.15
C PHE A 172 -8.99 -14.14 13.31
N LYS A 173 -7.96 -13.42 12.82
CA LYS A 173 -6.92 -13.96 11.94
C LYS A 173 -5.55 -13.74 12.56
N PRO A 174 -5.06 -14.68 13.38
CA PRO A 174 -3.68 -14.67 13.84
C PRO A 174 -2.76 -15.19 12.73
N THR A 175 -1.59 -14.57 12.62
CA THR A 175 -0.51 -14.97 11.73
C THR A 175 0.81 -14.93 12.49
N VAL A 176 1.59 -15.99 12.35
CA VAL A 176 2.96 -16.06 12.86
C VAL A 176 3.87 -16.36 11.69
N THR A 177 4.89 -15.53 11.49
CA THR A 177 5.87 -15.70 10.42
C THR A 177 7.26 -15.76 11.01
N PHE A 178 7.95 -16.86 10.80
CA PHE A 178 9.38 -16.99 11.02
C PHE A 178 10.12 -16.68 9.73
N SER A 179 11.18 -15.87 9.80
CA SER A 179 12.07 -15.60 8.67
C SER A 179 13.52 -15.68 9.11
N PHE A 180 14.36 -16.21 8.23
CA PHE A 180 15.79 -16.35 8.47
C PHE A 180 16.58 -16.02 7.20
N ALA A 181 17.66 -15.28 7.36
CA ALA A 181 18.70 -15.08 6.35
C ALA A 181 20.08 -15.17 7.03
N PRO A 182 21.05 -15.84 6.41
CA PRO A 182 22.41 -15.92 6.94
C PRO A 182 23.12 -14.56 6.86
N ASP A 183 24.28 -14.46 7.48
CA ASP A 183 25.15 -13.29 7.38
C ASP A 183 25.82 -13.25 6.00
N PHE A 184 25.44 -12.28 5.17
CA PHE A 184 26.06 -12.04 3.86
C PHE A 184 27.19 -11.01 3.93
N THR A 185 27.46 -10.42 5.10
CA THR A 185 28.65 -9.59 5.33
C THR A 185 29.90 -10.43 5.64
N ASP A 186 29.73 -11.73 5.86
CA ASP A 186 30.83 -12.68 6.02
C ASP A 186 31.60 -12.80 4.70
N GLU A 187 32.92 -12.63 4.76
CA GLU A 187 33.84 -12.71 3.60
C GLU A 187 33.79 -14.05 2.86
N ALA A 188 33.52 -15.14 3.58
CA ALA A 188 33.31 -16.44 3.00
C ALA A 188 32.18 -16.52 1.99
N ARG A 189 31.24 -15.56 2.04
CA ARG A 189 30.13 -15.43 1.08
C ARG A 189 30.52 -14.68 -0.19
N GLY A 190 31.65 -13.99 -0.21
CA GLY A 190 32.23 -13.32 -1.35
C GLY A 190 31.64 -11.93 -1.64
N PHE A 191 30.62 -11.44 -0.90
CA PHE A 191 30.04 -10.11 -1.09
C PHE A 191 30.84 -9.00 -0.42
N THR A 192 31.64 -9.34 0.58
CA THR A 192 32.44 -8.41 1.39
C THR A 192 33.87 -8.91 1.44
N THR A 193 34.81 -7.99 1.49
CA THR A 193 36.25 -8.23 1.72
C THR A 193 36.82 -7.07 2.51
N HIS A 194 38.09 -7.12 2.86
CA HIS A 194 38.73 -6.03 3.59
C HIS A 194 40.09 -5.67 3.01
N TYR A 195 40.61 -4.51 3.36
CA TYR A 195 42.00 -4.12 3.21
C TYR A 195 42.52 -3.49 4.50
N VAL A 196 43.81 -3.46 4.66
CA VAL A 196 44.49 -2.87 5.82
C VAL A 196 44.84 -1.43 5.46
N ARG A 197 44.46 -0.49 6.32
CA ARG A 197 44.78 0.92 6.24
C ARG A 197 45.74 1.31 7.36
N THR A 198 46.81 1.98 7.02
CA THR A 198 47.78 2.50 7.99
C THR A 198 47.61 4.01 8.03
N GLU A 199 47.22 4.55 9.18
CA GLU A 199 47.09 6.00 9.39
C GLU A 199 48.48 6.68 9.52
N ALA A 200 48.53 8.02 9.42
CA ALA A 200 49.76 8.78 9.52
C ALA A 200 50.45 8.66 10.90
N ASP A 201 49.70 8.33 11.94
CA ASP A 201 50.21 8.06 13.30
C ASP A 201 50.74 6.64 13.51
N GLY A 202 50.76 5.78 12.46
CA GLY A 202 51.15 4.42 12.52
C GLY A 202 50.05 3.45 12.99
N THR A 203 48.85 3.94 13.28
CA THR A 203 47.72 3.10 13.66
C THR A 203 47.25 2.26 12.46
N VAL A 204 47.07 0.96 12.68
CA VAL A 204 46.62 0.01 11.67
C VAL A 204 45.15 -0.29 11.88
N SER A 205 44.33 -0.06 10.86
CA SER A 205 42.89 -0.34 10.88
C SER A 205 42.49 -1.26 9.71
N THR A 206 41.50 -2.10 9.93
CA THR A 206 40.92 -2.96 8.89
C THR A 206 39.64 -2.34 8.38
N VAL A 207 39.59 -2.07 7.07
CA VAL A 207 38.42 -1.44 6.41
C VAL A 207 37.71 -2.50 5.57
N SER A 208 36.51 -2.87 5.99
CA SER A 208 35.67 -3.79 5.22
C SER A 208 34.88 -3.04 4.14
N TYR A 209 34.81 -3.61 2.96
CA TYR A 209 34.07 -3.05 1.83
C TYR A 209 33.48 -4.14 0.95
N SER A 210 32.49 -3.81 0.14
CA SER A 210 32.01 -4.71 -0.91
C SER A 210 32.70 -4.38 -2.23
N PRO A 211 33.32 -5.37 -2.89
CA PRO A 211 33.85 -5.21 -4.24
C PRO A 211 32.78 -4.85 -5.28
N TYR A 212 31.50 -5.07 -4.96
CA TYR A 212 30.34 -4.92 -5.85
C TYR A 212 29.44 -3.72 -5.50
N ALA A 213 29.94 -2.77 -4.70
CA ALA A 213 29.18 -1.60 -4.25
C ALA A 213 28.61 -0.76 -5.40
N LEU A 214 29.33 -0.68 -6.53
CA LEU A 214 28.88 0.03 -7.73
C LEU A 214 28.09 -0.85 -8.72
N GLY A 215 27.85 -2.13 -8.40
CA GLY A 215 27.07 -3.03 -9.24
C GLY A 215 25.64 -2.53 -9.44
N ALA A 216 25.05 -2.83 -10.60
CA ALA A 216 23.71 -2.35 -10.98
C ALA A 216 22.62 -2.81 -10.00
N PHE A 217 22.74 -4.00 -9.41
CA PHE A 217 21.75 -4.58 -8.50
C PHE A 217 22.18 -4.58 -7.03
N GLY A 218 23.19 -3.78 -6.69
CA GLY A 218 23.71 -3.70 -5.33
C GLY A 218 24.20 -5.07 -4.80
N TYR A 219 24.34 -5.18 -3.50
CA TYR A 219 24.75 -6.41 -2.80
C TYR A 219 24.02 -6.52 -1.46
N PRO A 220 23.83 -7.72 -0.90
CA PRO A 220 23.29 -7.88 0.43
C PRO A 220 24.36 -7.43 1.46
N ASN A 221 23.98 -6.51 2.34
CA ASN A 221 24.85 -5.96 3.39
C ASN A 221 24.32 -6.21 4.81
N ALA A 222 23.32 -7.07 4.93
CA ALA A 222 22.69 -7.38 6.20
C ALA A 222 23.44 -8.52 6.90
N LYS A 223 23.73 -8.32 8.19
CA LYS A 223 24.16 -9.40 9.09
C LYS A 223 23.06 -10.45 9.21
N ARG A 224 23.41 -11.58 9.87
CA ARG A 224 22.43 -12.64 10.12
C ARG A 224 21.12 -12.09 10.66
N GLN A 225 20.03 -12.47 10.02
CA GLN A 225 18.67 -12.08 10.39
C GLN A 225 17.90 -13.33 10.81
N GLY A 226 17.15 -13.20 11.88
CA GLY A 226 16.19 -14.19 12.33
C GLY A 226 15.05 -13.42 12.98
N ASN A 227 13.87 -13.44 12.37
CA ASN A 227 12.73 -12.69 12.87
C ASN A 227 11.53 -13.61 13.05
N LEU A 228 10.87 -13.46 14.19
CA LEU A 228 9.57 -14.04 14.47
C LEU A 228 8.56 -12.88 14.51
N HIS A 229 7.69 -12.84 13.52
CA HIS A 229 6.69 -11.79 13.39
C HIS A 229 5.32 -12.34 13.77
N PHE A 230 4.67 -11.67 14.71
CA PHE A 230 3.31 -11.94 15.16
C PHE A 230 2.39 -10.83 14.65
N SER A 231 1.30 -11.21 14.04
CA SER A 231 0.25 -10.27 13.69
C SER A 231 -1.12 -10.87 13.94
N VAL A 232 -2.04 -10.03 14.35
CA VAL A 232 -3.45 -10.38 14.53
C VAL A 232 -4.31 -9.36 13.81
N SER A 233 -5.33 -9.83 13.12
CA SER A 233 -6.33 -8.97 12.50
C SER A 233 -7.71 -9.42 12.94
N ASN A 234 -8.51 -8.47 13.39
CA ASN A 234 -9.88 -8.66 13.83
C ASN A 234 -10.82 -7.88 12.93
N ASN A 235 -11.92 -8.50 12.54
CA ASN A 235 -13.02 -7.87 11.84
C ASN A 235 -14.30 -8.19 12.58
N LEU A 236 -15.15 -7.19 12.77
CA LEU A 236 -16.44 -7.34 13.46
C LEU A 236 -17.56 -6.84 12.56
N GLU A 237 -18.44 -7.72 12.18
CA GLU A 237 -19.60 -7.44 11.33
C GLU A 237 -20.90 -7.79 12.04
N MET A 238 -21.93 -7.02 11.80
CA MET A 238 -23.28 -7.36 12.28
C MET A 238 -24.26 -7.55 11.11
N LYS A 239 -25.20 -8.47 11.30
CA LYS A 239 -26.34 -8.69 10.43
C LYS A 239 -27.56 -8.01 11.01
N VAL A 240 -28.11 -7.02 10.30
CA VAL A 240 -29.25 -6.20 10.74
C VAL A 240 -30.42 -6.46 9.81
N LYS A 241 -31.65 -6.50 10.34
CA LYS A 241 -32.88 -6.53 9.54
C LYS A 241 -32.97 -5.26 8.69
N SER A 242 -33.30 -5.39 7.42
CA SER A 242 -33.50 -4.28 6.49
C SER A 242 -34.65 -4.62 5.56
N ASP A 243 -35.66 -3.80 5.56
CA ASP A 243 -36.84 -3.99 4.69
C ASP A 243 -36.56 -3.52 3.25
N ALA A 244 -35.47 -2.76 3.07
CA ALA A 244 -35.01 -2.25 1.77
C ALA A 244 -34.16 -3.25 0.97
N ASP A 245 -33.76 -4.39 1.57
CA ASP A 245 -32.90 -5.38 0.92
C ASP A 245 -33.71 -6.60 0.55
N THR A 246 -33.56 -7.11 -0.67
CA THR A 246 -34.28 -8.30 -1.18
C THR A 246 -34.10 -9.54 -0.32
N SER A 247 -32.99 -9.60 0.43
CA SER A 247 -32.70 -10.68 1.39
C SER A 247 -33.31 -10.47 2.78
N GLY A 248 -33.97 -9.34 3.03
CA GLY A 248 -34.50 -8.93 4.34
C GLY A 248 -33.43 -8.59 5.39
N TYR A 249 -32.13 -8.58 4.99
CA TYR A 249 -31.01 -8.36 5.91
C TYR A 249 -29.89 -7.59 5.25
N ARG A 250 -29.27 -6.71 6.02
CA ARG A 250 -28.09 -5.94 5.63
C ARG A 250 -26.89 -6.28 6.52
N LYS A 251 -25.72 -6.41 5.90
CA LYS A 251 -24.45 -6.53 6.63
C LYS A 251 -23.86 -5.16 6.88
N ILE A 252 -23.48 -4.87 8.13
CA ILE A 252 -22.82 -3.63 8.54
C ILE A 252 -21.51 -4.03 9.19
N SER A 253 -20.41 -3.45 8.74
CA SER A 253 -19.11 -3.59 9.40
C SER A 253 -19.06 -2.63 10.60
N LEU A 254 -18.86 -3.16 11.80
CA LEU A 254 -18.64 -2.39 13.02
C LEU A 254 -17.16 -2.00 13.12
N ILE A 255 -16.29 -2.98 12.97
CA ILE A 255 -14.85 -2.82 12.92
C ILE A 255 -14.39 -3.48 11.63
N ASP A 256 -13.97 -2.66 10.67
CA ASP A 256 -13.50 -3.15 9.39
C ASP A 256 -12.16 -3.88 9.57
N GLU A 257 -11.30 -3.33 10.42
CA GLU A 257 -10.04 -3.94 10.81
C GLU A 257 -9.57 -3.39 12.15
N LEU A 258 -9.21 -4.27 13.07
CA LEU A 258 -8.40 -3.98 14.24
C LEU A 258 -7.22 -4.92 14.22
N SER A 259 -6.05 -4.39 13.87
CA SER A 259 -4.83 -5.17 13.75
C SER A 259 -3.77 -4.74 14.73
N ALA A 260 -2.96 -5.69 15.15
CA ALA A 260 -1.78 -5.48 15.96
C ALA A 260 -0.64 -6.34 15.43
N SER A 261 0.58 -5.80 15.42
CA SER A 261 1.76 -6.54 15.00
C SER A 261 2.97 -6.23 15.85
N LEU A 262 3.77 -7.26 16.07
CA LEU A 262 4.97 -7.26 16.91
C LEU A 262 5.97 -8.24 16.34
N SER A 263 7.26 -7.93 16.43
CA SER A 263 8.33 -8.81 15.96
C SER A 263 9.35 -9.06 17.04
N TYR A 264 9.93 -10.25 17.02
CA TYR A 264 11.05 -10.66 17.86
C TYR A 264 12.26 -10.99 16.97
N ASN A 265 13.36 -10.26 17.15
CA ASN A 265 14.59 -10.49 16.41
C ASN A 265 15.49 -11.48 17.18
N LEU A 266 15.56 -12.71 16.68
CA LEU A 266 16.36 -13.79 17.24
C LEU A 266 17.89 -13.54 17.13
N ALA A 267 18.30 -12.66 16.23
CA ALA A 267 19.70 -12.31 16.03
C ALA A 267 20.15 -11.11 16.89
N ALA A 268 19.22 -10.39 17.52
CA ALA A 268 19.55 -9.28 18.37
C ALA A 268 20.04 -9.75 19.74
N GLN A 269 21.21 -9.25 20.16
CA GLN A 269 21.75 -9.50 21.48
C GLN A 269 21.08 -8.63 22.56
N VAL A 270 20.59 -7.46 22.17
CA VAL A 270 19.98 -6.48 23.05
C VAL A 270 18.66 -6.01 22.42
N ARG A 271 17.61 -5.92 23.23
CA ARG A 271 16.29 -5.42 22.84
C ARG A 271 15.71 -6.14 21.59
N PRO A 272 15.44 -7.46 21.69
CA PRO A 272 15.00 -8.26 20.54
C PRO A 272 13.56 -7.92 20.09
N TRP A 273 12.69 -7.35 20.93
CA TRP A 273 11.33 -7.01 20.57
C TRP A 273 11.26 -5.69 19.79
N SER A 274 10.50 -5.68 18.73
CA SER A 274 10.12 -4.43 18.03
C SER A 274 9.09 -3.64 18.84
N ASP A 275 8.82 -2.43 18.42
CA ASP A 275 7.65 -1.69 18.89
C ASP A 275 6.37 -2.38 18.41
N LEU A 276 5.32 -2.32 19.24
CA LEU A 276 3.99 -2.82 18.90
C LEU A 276 3.26 -1.79 18.05
N SER A 277 2.86 -2.19 16.86
CA SER A 277 2.04 -1.39 15.96
C SER A 277 0.59 -1.82 16.06
N THR A 278 -0.32 -0.87 16.18
CA THR A 278 -1.77 -1.13 16.19
C THR A 278 -2.46 -0.26 15.15
N ASN A 279 -3.45 -0.83 14.48
CA ASN A 279 -4.24 -0.11 13.48
C ASN A 279 -5.72 -0.43 13.65
N LEU A 280 -6.53 0.61 13.74
CA LEU A 280 -7.98 0.53 13.80
C LEU A 280 -8.58 1.19 12.56
N ARG A 281 -9.44 0.47 11.85
CA ARG A 281 -10.20 0.98 10.72
C ARG A 281 -11.69 0.74 10.93
N LEU A 282 -12.46 1.82 10.92
CA LEU A 282 -13.91 1.82 11.06
C LEU A 282 -14.54 2.38 9.79
N ARG A 283 -15.47 1.66 9.21
CA ARG A 283 -16.26 2.16 8.09
C ARG A 283 -17.52 2.82 8.63
N LEU A 284 -17.48 4.14 8.79
CA LEU A 284 -18.58 4.90 9.37
C LEU A 284 -19.73 5.12 8.37
N THR A 285 -19.39 5.27 7.08
CA THR A 285 -20.37 5.35 5.99
C THR A 285 -19.86 4.60 4.75
N LYS A 286 -20.68 4.51 3.69
CA LYS A 286 -20.25 3.95 2.39
C LYS A 286 -19.07 4.70 1.77
N SER A 287 -18.95 5.99 2.07
CA SER A 287 -17.91 6.88 1.50
C SER A 287 -16.87 7.36 2.51
N TYR A 288 -17.03 7.03 3.79
CA TYR A 288 -16.13 7.48 4.84
C TYR A 288 -15.60 6.35 5.69
N THR A 289 -14.27 6.26 5.72
CA THR A 289 -13.53 5.31 6.54
C THR A 289 -12.63 6.09 7.51
N PHE A 290 -12.79 5.83 8.80
CA PHE A 290 -11.91 6.32 9.84
C PHE A 290 -10.77 5.32 10.05
N SER A 291 -9.52 5.78 10.02
CA SER A 291 -8.36 4.97 10.31
C SER A 291 -7.46 5.62 11.34
N LEU A 292 -7.05 4.85 12.33
CA LEU A 292 -6.18 5.26 13.42
C LEU A 292 -5.02 4.27 13.53
N ALA A 293 -3.79 4.73 13.31
CA ALA A 293 -2.59 3.96 13.53
C ALA A 293 -1.87 4.48 14.79
N ALA A 294 -1.45 3.57 15.67
CA ALA A 294 -0.73 3.91 16.88
C ALA A 294 0.50 3.02 17.06
N GLN A 295 1.56 3.60 17.63
CA GLN A 295 2.83 2.94 17.93
C GLN A 295 3.06 2.92 19.45
N TRP A 296 3.51 1.78 19.95
CA TRP A 296 3.74 1.52 21.36
C TRP A 296 5.14 0.95 21.53
N ALA A 297 6.03 1.71 22.16
CA ALA A 297 7.36 1.22 22.44
C ALA A 297 7.32 0.07 23.44
N THR A 298 8.05 -0.96 23.14
CA THR A 298 8.20 -2.14 23.99
C THR A 298 9.12 -1.89 25.18
N TYR A 299 10.14 -1.05 25.00
CA TYR A 299 11.17 -0.80 25.99
C TYR A 299 10.97 0.51 26.72
N ALA A 300 11.19 0.49 28.04
CA ALA A 300 11.11 1.66 28.90
C ALA A 300 12.30 2.60 28.71
N TYR A 301 12.13 3.88 29.04
CA TYR A 301 13.24 4.81 29.17
C TYR A 301 13.95 4.62 30.50
N GLU A 302 15.26 4.77 30.48
CA GLU A 302 16.16 4.75 31.65
C GLU A 302 17.12 5.92 31.55
N PHE A 303 17.79 6.27 32.66
CA PHE A 303 18.87 7.22 32.65
C PHE A 303 20.21 6.48 32.58
N ASP A 304 21.13 6.96 31.75
CA ASP A 304 22.50 6.49 31.74
C ASP A 304 23.30 7.08 32.95
N ASP A 305 24.52 6.64 33.12
CA ASP A 305 25.41 7.11 34.20
C ASP A 305 25.71 8.63 34.11
N LYS A 306 25.47 9.24 32.97
CA LYS A 306 25.64 10.68 32.71
C LYS A 306 24.33 11.46 32.87
N GLY A 307 23.23 10.80 33.21
CA GLY A 307 21.92 11.40 33.37
C GLY A 307 21.16 11.65 32.05
N ASN A 308 21.63 11.13 30.91
CA ASN A 308 20.89 11.23 29.65
C ASN A 308 19.82 10.16 29.59
N VAL A 309 18.73 10.48 28.89
CA VAL A 309 17.64 9.54 28.66
C VAL A 309 18.01 8.59 27.54
N ILE A 310 18.05 7.31 27.85
CA ILE A 310 18.28 6.24 26.89
C ILE A 310 17.08 5.28 26.87
N VAL A 311 16.94 4.52 25.79
CA VAL A 311 16.03 3.38 25.77
C VAL A 311 16.69 2.24 26.52
N GLY A 312 16.10 1.84 27.64
CA GLY A 312 16.61 0.76 28.49
C GLY A 312 16.43 -0.64 27.89
N ASN A 313 16.87 -1.64 28.63
CA ASN A 313 16.75 -3.04 28.26
C ASN A 313 15.50 -3.72 28.84
N ARG A 314 14.85 -3.09 29.80
CA ARG A 314 13.63 -3.61 30.40
C ARG A 314 12.42 -3.26 29.56
N THR A 315 11.55 -4.24 29.35
CA THR A 315 10.29 -4.02 28.66
C THR A 315 9.28 -3.30 29.55
N GLU A 316 8.39 -2.51 28.97
CA GLU A 316 7.25 -1.92 29.67
C GLU A 316 6.37 -3.00 30.32
N TRP A 317 6.33 -4.21 29.72
CA TRP A 317 5.58 -5.36 30.27
C TRP A 317 6.14 -5.85 31.61
N SER A 318 7.47 -5.76 31.82
CA SER A 318 8.08 -6.10 33.12
C SER A 318 7.63 -5.19 34.25
N TYR A 319 7.08 -4.01 33.91
CA TYR A 319 6.46 -3.08 34.85
C TYR A 319 4.94 -3.20 34.88
N GLY A 320 4.34 -4.24 34.29
CA GLY A 320 2.91 -4.45 34.22
C GLY A 320 2.17 -3.47 33.28
N ARG A 321 2.88 -2.81 32.36
CA ARG A 321 2.31 -1.84 31.43
C ARG A 321 2.16 -2.47 30.04
N PHE A 322 1.13 -2.05 29.28
CA PHE A 322 0.88 -2.56 27.92
C PHE A 322 2.01 -2.19 26.93
N GLY A 323 2.55 -0.99 27.05
CA GLY A 323 3.58 -0.42 26.21
C GLY A 323 3.67 1.08 26.43
N ARG A 324 4.75 1.71 25.99
CA ARG A 324 4.91 3.15 26.03
C ARG A 324 4.36 3.75 24.74
N PHE A 325 3.26 4.46 24.83
CA PHE A 325 2.66 5.14 23.69
C PHE A 325 3.65 6.16 23.10
N GLN A 326 4.00 6.00 21.84
CA GLN A 326 4.94 6.87 21.12
C GLN A 326 4.22 7.90 20.26
N GLY A 327 3.04 7.56 19.80
CA GLY A 327 2.26 8.43 18.97
C GLY A 327 1.16 7.71 18.20
N MET A 328 0.31 8.52 17.60
CA MET A 328 -0.75 8.05 16.71
C MET A 328 -0.86 8.97 15.51
N SER A 329 -1.36 8.42 14.42
CA SER A 329 -1.74 9.18 13.25
C SER A 329 -3.14 8.81 12.82
N GLN A 330 -3.88 9.82 12.41
CA GLN A 330 -5.22 9.69 11.85
C GLN A 330 -5.28 10.47 10.55
N ASN A 331 -5.92 9.92 9.56
CA ASN A 331 -6.19 10.58 8.29
C ASN A 331 -7.68 10.51 8.00
N LEU A 332 -8.26 11.68 7.77
CA LEU A 332 -9.65 11.87 7.39
C LEU A 332 -9.66 12.33 5.93
N SER A 333 -10.16 11.50 5.04
CA SER A 333 -10.31 11.87 3.63
C SER A 333 -11.77 11.92 3.24
N TYR A 334 -12.17 13.00 2.55
CA TYR A 334 -13.51 13.19 2.05
C TYR A 334 -13.48 13.75 0.63
N THR A 335 -14.20 13.09 -0.29
CA THR A 335 -14.31 13.55 -1.68
C THR A 335 -15.68 14.15 -1.94
N LEU A 336 -15.69 15.43 -2.30
CA LEU A 336 -16.85 16.18 -2.77
C LEU A 336 -16.96 16.08 -4.29
N ASN A 337 -18.16 15.90 -4.78
CA ASN A 337 -18.54 16.07 -6.18
C ASN A 337 -19.86 16.84 -6.25
N GLY A 338 -20.32 17.20 -7.44
CA GLY A 338 -21.53 17.97 -7.62
C GLY A 338 -22.76 17.38 -6.91
N GLN A 339 -22.96 16.07 -6.97
CA GLN A 339 -24.07 15.39 -6.31
C GLN A 339 -23.99 15.45 -4.78
N LYS A 340 -22.79 15.21 -4.23
CA LYS A 340 -22.57 15.28 -2.77
C LYS A 340 -22.67 16.70 -2.23
N LEU A 341 -22.27 17.69 -3.02
CA LEU A 341 -22.41 19.09 -2.64
C LEU A 341 -23.89 19.47 -2.49
N MET A 342 -24.74 19.07 -3.43
CA MET A 342 -26.20 19.28 -3.34
C MET A 342 -26.82 18.59 -2.12
N THR A 343 -26.36 17.40 -1.80
CA THR A 343 -26.79 16.69 -0.59
C THR A 343 -26.36 17.43 0.69
N LEU A 344 -25.13 17.95 0.73
CA LEU A 344 -24.61 18.72 1.86
C LEU A 344 -25.37 20.04 2.03
N PHE A 345 -25.71 20.71 0.93
CA PHE A 345 -26.51 21.94 0.93
C PHE A 345 -27.96 21.68 1.42
N GLY A 346 -28.55 20.57 0.98
CA GLY A 346 -29.83 20.08 1.48
C GLY A 346 -29.85 19.84 2.99
N LEU A 347 -28.73 19.30 3.52
CA LEU A 347 -28.50 19.12 4.95
C LEU A 347 -28.41 20.44 5.72
N LEU A 348 -27.60 21.40 5.23
CA LEU A 348 -27.42 22.72 5.85
C LEU A 348 -28.71 23.55 5.84
N THR A 349 -29.55 23.37 4.83
CA THR A 349 -30.85 24.05 4.69
C THR A 349 -31.99 23.30 5.39
N GLY A 350 -31.74 22.22 6.11
CA GLY A 350 -32.73 21.43 6.84
C GLY A 350 -33.58 20.47 5.98
N ARG A 351 -33.46 20.52 4.65
CA ARG A 351 -34.23 19.67 3.71
C ARG A 351 -33.67 18.24 3.55
N GLY A 352 -32.54 17.94 4.14
CA GLY A 352 -31.86 16.66 3.97
C GLY A 352 -31.79 15.74 5.22
N TRP A 353 -32.31 16.22 6.35
CA TRP A 353 -32.22 15.49 7.62
C TRP A 353 -33.02 14.17 7.59
N ASP A 354 -34.19 14.16 6.93
CA ASP A 354 -35.00 12.95 6.81
C ASP A 354 -34.31 11.81 6.05
N LYS A 355 -33.47 12.14 5.06
CA LYS A 355 -32.69 11.12 4.29
C LYS A 355 -31.53 10.51 5.07
N ILE A 356 -31.02 11.18 6.09
CA ILE A 356 -29.96 10.65 6.95
C ILE A 356 -30.54 9.73 8.01
N PHE A 357 -31.64 10.16 8.65
CA PHE A 357 -32.26 9.41 9.74
C PHE A 357 -33.20 8.31 9.24
N HIS A 358 -33.69 8.43 7.99
CA HIS A 358 -34.55 7.47 7.32
C HIS A 358 -34.06 7.18 5.90
N PRO A 359 -32.88 6.51 5.72
CA PRO A 359 -32.28 6.27 4.40
C PRO A 359 -33.13 5.35 3.50
N ASP A 360 -34.13 4.70 4.05
CA ASP A 360 -34.99 3.76 3.35
C ASP A 360 -36.36 4.37 2.93
N ARG A 361 -36.55 5.66 3.13
CA ARG A 361 -37.74 6.36 2.60
C ARG A 361 -37.48 6.70 1.14
N ASP A 362 -37.79 5.78 0.26
CA ASP A 362 -37.85 6.05 -1.17
C ASP A 362 -38.89 7.15 -1.41
N ASP A 363 -38.48 8.27 -2.01
CA ASP A 363 -39.36 9.26 -2.62
C ASP A 363 -40.00 8.69 -3.90
N ASN A 364 -40.58 7.49 -3.80
CA ASN A 364 -41.47 7.00 -4.82
C ASN A 364 -42.77 7.79 -4.62
N PRO A 365 -43.18 8.61 -5.58
CA PRO A 365 -44.49 9.25 -5.49
C PRO A 365 -45.48 8.10 -5.36
N THR A 366 -46.20 8.06 -4.23
CA THR A 366 -47.36 7.18 -4.05
C THR A 366 -48.18 7.23 -5.33
N PRO A 367 -48.54 6.09 -5.92
CA PRO A 367 -49.37 6.08 -7.09
C PRO A 367 -50.65 6.86 -6.72
N ARG A 368 -50.87 7.97 -7.44
CA ARG A 368 -52.08 8.75 -7.26
C ARG A 368 -53.24 7.78 -7.30
N ARG A 369 -54.01 7.70 -6.21
CA ARG A 369 -55.29 6.99 -6.18
C ARG A 369 -56.04 7.51 -7.40
N ARG A 370 -56.39 6.63 -8.35
CA ARG A 370 -57.30 6.93 -9.44
C ARG A 370 -58.56 7.45 -8.80
N ASP A 371 -58.93 8.64 -9.21
CA ASP A 371 -60.21 9.24 -8.88
C ASP A 371 -61.28 8.36 -9.52
N PRO A 372 -62.25 7.80 -8.78
CA PRO A 372 -63.26 6.93 -9.35
C PRO A 372 -64.23 7.64 -10.32
N ASN A 373 -64.13 8.96 -10.47
CA ASN A 373 -64.98 9.78 -11.30
C ASN A 373 -64.29 10.40 -12.53
N ALA A 374 -63.12 9.92 -12.93
CA ALA A 374 -62.48 10.39 -14.16
C ALA A 374 -63.18 9.73 -15.38
N ASP A 375 -63.58 10.60 -16.30
CA ASP A 375 -64.30 10.26 -17.54
C ASP A 375 -63.47 9.36 -18.43
N PRO A 376 -64.02 8.30 -19.04
CA PRO A 376 -63.29 7.30 -19.82
C PRO A 376 -62.82 7.74 -21.21
N ASP A 377 -63.14 8.93 -21.66
CA ASP A 377 -63.01 9.33 -23.09
C ASP A 377 -61.87 10.27 -23.48
N GLU A 378 -60.85 10.45 -22.64
CA GLU A 378 -59.63 11.11 -23.09
C GLU A 378 -58.57 10.11 -23.52
N GLU A 379 -58.77 9.49 -24.68
CA GLU A 379 -57.71 8.78 -25.45
C GLU A 379 -56.71 9.79 -26.01
N HIS A 380 -55.54 9.88 -25.39
CA HIS A 380 -54.38 10.43 -26.08
C HIS A 380 -53.91 9.43 -27.13
N LEU A 381 -54.16 9.76 -28.38
CA LEU A 381 -53.63 9.12 -29.57
C LEU A 381 -52.14 9.28 -29.63
N ASP A 382 -51.42 8.26 -29.17
CA ASP A 382 -50.00 8.07 -29.45
C ASP A 382 -49.87 7.37 -30.81
N ASN A 383 -49.53 8.13 -31.87
CA ASN A 383 -49.31 7.65 -33.23
C ASN A 383 -47.93 7.00 -33.37
N GLY A 384 -47.65 5.99 -32.61
CA GLY A 384 -46.49 5.10 -32.79
C GLY A 384 -46.96 3.78 -33.38
N ASP A 385 -46.50 3.45 -34.60
CA ASP A 385 -46.79 2.24 -35.34
C ASP A 385 -46.29 0.98 -34.56
N PRO A 386 -47.16 0.06 -34.11
CA PRO A 386 -46.77 -1.05 -33.24
C PRO A 386 -45.97 -2.17 -33.95
N GLN A 387 -45.70 -2.05 -35.25
CA GLN A 387 -45.07 -3.14 -36.02
C GLN A 387 -43.56 -3.05 -36.16
N GLU A 388 -42.92 -1.90 -35.85
CA GLU A 388 -41.45 -1.79 -35.93
C GLU A 388 -40.70 -2.30 -34.66
N ASP A 389 -41.38 -2.37 -33.51
CA ASP A 389 -40.73 -2.76 -32.25
C ASP A 389 -40.69 -4.26 -31.97
N ALA A 390 -41.32 -5.08 -32.78
CA ALA A 390 -41.44 -6.52 -32.54
C ALA A 390 -40.20 -7.35 -32.94
N ASN A 391 -39.22 -6.76 -33.61
CA ASN A 391 -38.04 -7.47 -34.16
C ASN A 391 -36.71 -7.06 -33.56
N ILE A 392 -36.69 -6.32 -32.45
CA ILE A 392 -35.44 -5.91 -31.81
C ILE A 392 -35.09 -6.85 -30.64
N ASP A 393 -33.89 -7.42 -30.70
CA ASP A 393 -33.30 -8.24 -29.67
C ASP A 393 -33.47 -7.58 -28.27
N PRO A 394 -33.99 -8.32 -27.25
CA PRO A 394 -34.21 -7.79 -25.90
C PRO A 394 -32.98 -7.16 -25.24
N MET A 395 -31.76 -7.54 -25.67
CA MET A 395 -30.51 -6.91 -25.20
C MET A 395 -30.27 -5.53 -25.83
N LEU A 396 -30.67 -5.34 -27.08
CA LEU A 396 -30.57 -4.06 -27.78
C LEU A 396 -31.60 -3.06 -27.28
N ARG A 397 -32.80 -3.55 -26.90
CA ARG A 397 -33.86 -2.73 -26.31
C ARG A 397 -33.43 -2.15 -24.96
N LYS A 398 -32.85 -2.98 -24.06
CA LYS A 398 -32.26 -2.49 -22.80
C LYS A 398 -31.11 -1.51 -22.99
N LYS A 399 -30.36 -1.64 -24.09
CA LYS A 399 -29.23 -0.74 -24.40
C LYS A 399 -29.73 0.58 -24.98
N LYS A 400 -30.83 0.58 -25.74
CA LYS A 400 -31.48 1.78 -26.30
C LYS A 400 -32.17 2.57 -25.19
N GLU A 401 -32.94 1.92 -24.31
CA GLU A 401 -33.55 2.52 -23.10
C GLU A 401 -32.49 3.12 -22.16
N LYS A 402 -31.35 2.43 -21.97
CA LYS A 402 -30.25 2.92 -21.11
C LYS A 402 -29.47 4.08 -21.74
N ASN A 403 -29.43 4.15 -23.08
CA ASN A 403 -28.83 5.29 -23.80
C ASN A 403 -29.79 6.49 -23.91
N GLU A 404 -31.08 6.26 -24.06
CA GLU A 404 -32.09 7.32 -24.05
C GLU A 404 -32.24 7.97 -22.67
N GLN A 405 -32.10 7.20 -21.58
CA GLN A 405 -32.02 7.75 -20.22
C GLN A 405 -30.72 8.53 -19.95
N LYS A 406 -29.64 8.26 -20.70
CA LYS A 406 -28.39 9.02 -20.63
C LYS A 406 -28.38 10.29 -21.47
N SER A 407 -29.25 10.40 -22.48
CA SER A 407 -29.29 11.52 -23.41
C SER A 407 -30.34 12.60 -23.08
N LYS A 408 -31.23 12.38 -22.12
CA LYS A 408 -32.10 13.44 -21.61
C LYS A 408 -31.27 14.39 -20.76
N ALA A 409 -30.72 15.43 -21.41
CA ALA A 409 -30.15 16.57 -20.73
C ALA A 409 -31.20 17.07 -19.73
N LYS A 410 -30.86 17.04 -18.42
CA LYS A 410 -31.73 17.61 -17.40
C LYS A 410 -31.82 19.08 -17.63
N VAL A 411 -32.96 19.52 -18.11
CA VAL A 411 -33.31 20.92 -18.24
C VAL A 411 -33.90 21.33 -16.88
N ASP A 412 -33.48 22.48 -16.36
CA ASP A 412 -33.96 23.04 -15.13
C ASP A 412 -35.39 23.64 -15.32
N GLU A 413 -36.11 23.96 -14.24
CA GLU A 413 -37.50 24.47 -14.31
C GLU A 413 -37.65 25.72 -15.17
N ASP A 414 -36.55 26.45 -15.41
CA ASP A 414 -36.49 27.65 -16.27
C ASP A 414 -36.10 27.35 -17.73
N GLY A 415 -35.98 26.08 -18.13
CA GLY A 415 -35.69 25.66 -19.51
C GLY A 415 -34.23 25.73 -19.91
N TYR A 416 -33.28 25.98 -18.99
CA TYR A 416 -31.85 25.97 -19.25
C TYR A 416 -31.26 24.59 -19.08
N LEU A 417 -30.35 24.20 -19.97
CA LEU A 417 -29.53 23.00 -19.81
C LEU A 417 -28.69 23.11 -18.52
N ALA A 418 -28.96 22.27 -17.54
CA ALA A 418 -28.14 22.19 -16.35
C ALA A 418 -26.73 21.76 -16.76
N PHE A 419 -25.85 22.71 -16.90
CA PHE A 419 -24.45 22.49 -17.26
C PHE A 419 -23.69 21.99 -16.03
N ALA A 420 -23.75 20.69 -15.78
CA ALA A 420 -22.98 20.06 -14.72
C ALA A 420 -21.56 19.82 -15.19
N LEU A 421 -20.66 20.75 -14.86
CA LEU A 421 -19.23 20.51 -15.00
C LEU A 421 -18.83 19.31 -14.12
N PRO A 422 -18.27 18.22 -14.68
CA PRO A 422 -17.76 17.13 -13.87
C PRO A 422 -16.53 17.61 -13.11
N TRP A 423 -16.64 17.70 -11.81
CA TRP A 423 -15.57 18.05 -10.90
C TRP A 423 -15.58 17.14 -9.67
N ASN A 424 -14.41 16.91 -9.12
CA ASN A 424 -14.24 16.33 -7.82
C ASN A 424 -13.19 17.11 -7.02
N LEU A 425 -13.41 17.20 -5.73
CA LEU A 425 -12.50 17.84 -4.79
C LEU A 425 -12.33 16.93 -3.58
N THR A 426 -11.14 16.46 -3.35
CA THR A 426 -10.79 15.60 -2.23
C THR A 426 -10.04 16.41 -1.18
N PHE A 427 -10.57 16.42 0.03
CA PHE A 427 -9.94 16.96 1.22
C PHE A 427 -9.36 15.80 2.02
N SER A 428 -8.13 15.94 2.48
CA SER A 428 -7.48 14.98 3.35
C SER A 428 -6.88 15.71 4.54
N TYR A 429 -7.50 15.53 5.70
CA TYR A 429 -7.06 16.14 6.94
C TYR A 429 -6.31 15.10 7.78
N GLY A 430 -5.03 15.35 8.01
CA GLY A 430 -4.15 14.51 8.79
C GLY A 430 -3.88 15.11 10.17
N ILE A 431 -4.04 14.30 11.21
CA ILE A 431 -3.59 14.61 12.57
C ILE A 431 -2.56 13.57 12.95
N SER A 432 -1.40 14.01 13.38
CA SER A 432 -0.40 13.13 14.00
C SER A 432 0.00 13.67 15.37
N MET A 433 0.13 12.77 16.32
CA MET A 433 0.62 13.03 17.66
C MET A 433 1.86 12.17 17.87
N VAL A 434 2.99 12.76 18.21
CA VAL A 434 4.28 12.08 18.34
C VAL A 434 5.00 12.56 19.60
N GLU A 435 5.77 11.67 20.25
CA GLU A 435 6.65 12.06 21.36
C GLU A 435 7.60 13.18 20.93
N ASP A 436 7.60 14.28 21.66
CA ASP A 436 8.47 15.43 21.45
C ASP A 436 9.77 15.28 22.25
N ARG A 437 10.77 14.67 21.65
CA ARG A 437 12.08 14.43 22.29
C ARG A 437 12.96 15.67 22.36
N SER A 438 12.53 16.79 21.79
CA SER A 438 13.22 18.08 21.95
C SER A 438 12.96 18.71 23.33
N LYS A 439 11.92 18.29 24.01
CA LYS A 439 11.54 18.73 25.35
C LYS A 439 12.06 17.78 26.43
N PRO A 440 12.25 18.27 27.66
CA PRO A 440 12.71 17.44 28.75
C PRO A 440 11.67 16.35 29.11
N ILE A 441 12.17 15.17 29.44
CA ILE A 441 11.34 14.06 29.90
C ILE A 441 10.73 14.36 31.29
N ARG A 442 9.49 13.99 31.49
CA ARG A 442 8.87 14.06 32.82
C ARG A 442 9.38 12.91 33.69
N ARG A 443 10.18 13.24 34.68
CA ARG A 443 10.82 12.25 35.60
C ARG A 443 9.82 11.39 36.36
N SER A 444 8.62 11.92 36.63
CA SER A 444 7.59 11.21 37.43
C SER A 444 7.05 9.95 36.74
N ASN A 445 6.98 9.94 35.42
CA ASN A 445 6.43 8.84 34.64
C ASN A 445 7.32 8.36 33.50
N MET A 446 8.50 8.95 33.33
CA MET A 446 9.45 8.65 32.25
C MET A 446 8.81 8.74 30.86
N ARG A 447 8.08 9.86 30.60
CA ARG A 447 7.41 10.13 29.33
C ARG A 447 7.79 11.51 28.80
N TYR A 448 8.01 11.60 27.50
CA TYR A 448 8.11 12.87 26.81
C TYR A 448 6.73 13.49 26.62
N PRO A 449 6.61 14.82 26.57
CA PRO A 449 5.39 15.46 26.12
C PRO A 449 5.15 15.11 24.63
N PHE A 450 3.91 15.29 24.17
CA PHE A 450 3.56 15.06 22.77
C PHE A 450 3.52 16.37 22.01
N SER A 451 3.93 16.32 20.74
CA SER A 451 3.67 17.34 19.74
C SER A 451 2.55 16.88 18.80
N PHE A 452 1.76 17.85 18.36
CA PHE A 452 0.66 17.62 17.43
C PHE A 452 0.99 18.30 16.10
N ASN A 453 0.91 17.53 15.02
CA ASN A 453 1.00 18.05 13.67
C ASN A 453 -0.35 17.90 12.99
N GLN A 454 -0.81 18.96 12.33
CA GLN A 454 -2.07 18.99 11.62
C GLN A 454 -1.84 19.49 10.20
N THR A 455 -2.30 18.74 9.23
CA THR A 455 -2.17 19.07 7.82
C THR A 455 -3.50 18.90 7.12
N LEU A 456 -3.82 19.82 6.24
CA LEU A 456 -4.96 19.72 5.34
C LEU A 456 -4.44 19.70 3.92
N ASN A 457 -4.64 18.60 3.23
CA ASN A 457 -4.34 18.50 1.80
C ASN A 457 -5.63 18.51 1.02
N PHE A 458 -5.63 19.16 -0.12
CA PHE A 458 -6.74 19.15 -1.04
C PHE A 458 -6.25 18.97 -2.47
N SER A 459 -6.95 18.10 -3.19
CA SER A 459 -6.69 17.83 -4.60
C SER A 459 -8.01 17.81 -5.35
N GLY A 460 -7.98 18.27 -6.56
CA GLY A 460 -9.18 18.33 -7.38
C GLY A 460 -8.90 18.10 -8.84
N ASN A 461 -9.96 17.63 -9.50
CA ASN A 461 -10.04 17.56 -10.95
C ASN A 461 -11.27 18.31 -11.38
N LEU A 462 -11.11 19.15 -12.40
CA LEU A 462 -12.18 19.93 -13.02
C LEU A 462 -12.10 19.77 -14.54
N THR A 463 -13.16 19.25 -15.13
CA THR A 463 -13.30 19.22 -16.59
C THR A 463 -14.03 20.47 -17.05
N LEU A 464 -13.30 21.44 -17.62
CA LEU A 464 -13.86 22.74 -18.05
C LEU A 464 -14.72 22.63 -19.32
N ALA A 465 -14.30 21.78 -20.25
CA ALA A 465 -14.97 21.53 -21.50
C ALA A 465 -14.56 20.15 -22.04
N LYS A 466 -15.19 19.71 -23.13
CA LYS A 466 -14.84 18.44 -23.77
C LYS A 466 -13.34 18.42 -24.13
N GLY A 467 -12.60 17.53 -23.47
CA GLY A 467 -11.14 17.37 -23.65
C GLY A 467 -10.25 18.29 -22.78
N TRP A 468 -10.76 19.25 -22.04
CA TRP A 468 -9.98 20.10 -21.14
C TRP A 468 -10.11 19.67 -19.69
N ASN A 469 -8.99 19.32 -19.06
CA ASN A 469 -8.95 18.90 -17.67
C ASN A 469 -7.93 19.74 -16.88
N ILE A 470 -8.33 20.21 -15.71
CA ILE A 470 -7.47 20.83 -14.72
C ILE A 470 -7.34 19.90 -13.54
N ASN A 471 -6.09 19.54 -13.20
CA ASN A 471 -5.77 18.85 -11.97
C ASN A 471 -5.00 19.80 -11.08
N PHE A 472 -5.36 19.88 -9.80
CA PHE A 472 -4.61 20.67 -8.84
C PHE A 472 -4.45 19.95 -7.52
N THR A 473 -3.34 20.20 -6.85
CA THR A 473 -3.06 19.76 -5.49
C THR A 473 -2.47 20.90 -4.70
N SER A 474 -2.88 21.03 -3.45
CA SER A 474 -2.33 21.98 -2.50
C SER A 474 -2.51 21.45 -1.09
N GLY A 475 -1.96 22.12 -0.11
CA GLY A 475 -2.17 21.78 1.28
C GLY A 475 -1.84 22.96 2.20
N TYR A 476 -2.24 22.80 3.45
CA TYR A 476 -1.95 23.74 4.52
C TYR A 476 -1.42 22.99 5.75
N ASP A 477 -0.27 23.39 6.24
CA ASP A 477 0.31 22.89 7.49
C ASP A 477 -0.04 23.85 8.63
N PHE A 478 -0.92 23.41 9.51
CA PHE A 478 -1.35 24.22 10.66
C PHE A 478 -0.25 24.40 11.71
N THR A 479 0.74 23.49 11.74
CA THR A 479 1.84 23.54 12.70
C THR A 479 2.88 24.58 12.27
N ARG A 480 3.13 24.68 10.97
CA ARG A 480 4.07 25.65 10.38
C ARG A 480 3.40 26.94 9.91
N HIS A 481 2.06 27.02 9.99
CA HIS A 481 1.24 28.11 9.47
C HIS A 481 1.57 28.48 8.03
N GLY A 482 1.74 27.46 7.18
CA GLY A 482 2.16 27.65 5.79
C GLY A 482 1.41 26.80 4.79
N ILE A 483 1.29 27.31 3.57
CA ILE A 483 0.78 26.55 2.43
C ILE A 483 1.89 25.60 1.96
N SER A 484 1.57 24.33 1.76
CA SER A 484 2.46 23.36 1.12
C SER A 484 2.57 23.64 -0.37
N MET A 485 3.51 22.96 -1.03
CA MET A 485 3.69 23.10 -2.47
C MET A 485 2.35 22.93 -3.21
N THR A 486 1.97 23.95 -3.99
CA THR A 486 0.79 23.94 -4.83
C THR A 486 1.20 23.61 -6.26
N THR A 487 0.54 22.62 -6.84
CA THR A 487 0.72 22.26 -8.24
C THR A 487 -0.63 22.34 -8.98
N ALA A 488 -0.59 22.83 -10.21
CA ALA A 488 -1.73 22.82 -11.10
C ALA A 488 -1.27 22.38 -12.49
N ALA A 489 -2.01 21.46 -13.09
CA ALA A 489 -1.77 20.98 -14.43
C ALA A 489 -3.02 21.14 -15.27
N LEU A 490 -2.87 21.79 -16.42
CA LEU A 490 -3.91 21.90 -17.43
C LEU A 490 -3.57 20.94 -18.57
N SER A 491 -4.47 20.05 -18.90
CA SER A 491 -4.32 19.12 -20.02
C SER A 491 -5.49 19.24 -20.99
N ARG A 492 -5.19 19.04 -22.27
CA ARG A 492 -6.18 18.98 -23.33
C ARG A 492 -6.02 17.72 -24.13
N ASP A 493 -7.10 16.96 -24.29
CA ASP A 493 -7.16 15.82 -25.18
C ASP A 493 -7.50 16.31 -26.59
N LEU A 494 -6.55 16.15 -27.50
CA LEU A 494 -6.69 16.49 -28.92
C LEU A 494 -7.03 15.20 -29.69
N HIS A 495 -8.30 14.88 -29.82
CA HIS A 495 -8.79 13.62 -30.44
C HIS A 495 -8.26 13.28 -31.86
N CYS A 496 -7.33 14.04 -32.40
CA CYS A 496 -6.83 13.89 -33.78
C CYS A 496 -5.31 13.73 -33.88
N PHE A 497 -4.60 13.43 -32.78
CA PHE A 497 -3.16 13.15 -32.82
C PHE A 497 -2.79 11.99 -31.90
#